data_acc48e6af2b979bb8e8d10c826b62fb0
#
_entry.id   acc48e6af2b979bb8e8d10c826b62fb0
#
_cell.length_a   1.000
_cell.length_b   1.000
_cell.length_c   1.000
_cell.angle_alpha   90.00
_cell.angle_beta   90.00
_cell.angle_gamma   90.00
#
_symmetry.space_group_name_H-M   'P 1'
#
loop_
_entity.id
_entity.type
_entity.pdbx_description
1 polymer ?
#
loop_
_entity_poly.entity_id
_entity_poly.type
_entity_poly.pdbx_seq_one_letter_code
_entity_poly.pdbx_strand_id
1 'polypeptide(L)'
;MSRLILICSMLLMNSVWADELPPIGYVKNITGEATVTTSGDIIRAKVGTPIYQSSVLNTRTQSSMGITLKDATVISLGPETEFAIDEYAYAPAKNKLKLSSRITKGSLNYVSGVIAKLQPEAVKIKTPTGTIGVRGTKFVVKVE
;
A
#
# COMPACT_ATOMS: atom_id res chain seq x y z
N MET A 1 -51.03 -7.25 -44.66
CA MET A 1 -50.78 -7.54 -43.23
C MET A 1 -49.29 -7.35 -42.98
N SER A 2 -48.93 -6.28 -42.37
CA SER A 2 -47.55 -6.04 -41.99
C SER A 2 -47.29 -6.68 -40.60
N ARG A 3 -46.43 -7.67 -40.58
CA ARG A 3 -45.96 -8.22 -39.31
C ARG A 3 -44.76 -7.35 -38.86
N LEU A 4 -45.01 -6.53 -37.86
CA LEU A 4 -43.93 -5.82 -37.17
C LEU A 4 -43.19 -6.82 -36.32
N ILE A 5 -42.02 -7.24 -36.78
CA ILE A 5 -41.08 -8.02 -35.94
C ILE A 5 -40.35 -6.97 -35.13
N LEU A 6 -40.76 -6.81 -33.88
CA LEU A 6 -40.02 -6.03 -32.91
C LEU A 6 -38.81 -6.87 -32.49
N ILE A 7 -37.66 -6.64 -33.15
CA ILE A 7 -36.39 -7.17 -32.68
C ILE A 7 -36.05 -6.30 -31.48
N CYS A 8 -36.39 -6.80 -30.30
CA CYS A 8 -35.91 -6.27 -29.05
C CYS A 8 -34.43 -6.59 -28.98
N SER A 9 -33.60 -5.68 -29.49
CA SER A 9 -32.16 -5.72 -29.30
C SER A 9 -31.91 -5.52 -27.81
N MET A 10 -31.83 -6.63 -27.08
CA MET A 10 -31.36 -6.65 -25.71
C MET A 10 -29.86 -6.30 -25.76
N LEU A 11 -29.56 -5.02 -25.64
CA LEU A 11 -28.21 -4.58 -25.30
C LEU A 11 -27.91 -5.14 -23.91
N LEU A 12 -27.25 -6.28 -23.90
CA LEU A 12 -26.54 -6.78 -22.74
C LEU A 12 -25.45 -5.75 -22.44
N MET A 13 -25.74 -4.81 -21.57
CA MET A 13 -24.72 -4.02 -20.92
C MET A 13 -23.94 -4.99 -20.04
N ASN A 14 -22.89 -5.53 -20.60
CA ASN A 14 -21.83 -6.13 -19.80
C ASN A 14 -21.19 -5.01 -19.01
N SER A 15 -21.70 -4.77 -17.81
CA SER A 15 -20.99 -3.97 -16.84
C SER A 15 -19.74 -4.74 -16.48
N VAL A 16 -18.63 -4.39 -17.11
CA VAL A 16 -17.32 -4.86 -16.71
C VAL A 16 -17.05 -4.22 -15.35
N TRP A 17 -17.31 -4.97 -14.30
CA TRP A 17 -16.81 -4.62 -12.98
C TRP A 17 -15.29 -4.81 -13.05
N ALA A 18 -14.56 -3.69 -13.18
CA ALA A 18 -13.14 -3.73 -12.93
C ALA A 18 -12.97 -4.19 -11.50
N ASP A 19 -12.37 -5.36 -11.28
CA ASP A 19 -11.94 -5.81 -9.96
C ASP A 19 -10.87 -4.86 -9.48
N GLU A 20 -11.31 -3.75 -8.88
CA GLU A 20 -10.39 -2.86 -8.19
C GLU A 20 -9.87 -3.61 -6.97
N LEU A 21 -8.56 -3.82 -6.92
CA LEU A 21 -7.92 -4.39 -5.74
C LEU A 21 -8.26 -3.50 -4.54
N PRO A 22 -8.67 -4.10 -3.42
CA PRO A 22 -8.99 -3.31 -2.23
C PRO A 22 -7.74 -2.61 -1.70
N PRO A 23 -7.89 -1.46 -1.03
CA PRO A 23 -6.77 -0.81 -0.37
C PRO A 23 -6.12 -1.75 0.66
N ILE A 24 -4.81 -1.67 0.78
CA ILE A 24 -4.06 -2.43 1.79
C ILE A 24 -3.86 -1.65 3.07
N GLY A 25 -4.14 -0.36 3.05
CA GLY A 25 -4.00 0.53 4.20
C GLY A 25 -4.42 1.94 3.86
N TYR A 26 -4.22 2.82 4.82
CA TYR A 26 -4.63 4.22 4.70
C TYR A 26 -3.59 5.15 5.34
N VAL A 27 -3.51 6.36 4.82
CA VAL A 27 -2.74 7.43 5.44
C VAL A 27 -3.44 7.85 6.73
N LYS A 28 -2.73 7.80 7.84
CA LYS A 28 -3.26 8.10 9.17
C LYS A 28 -2.95 9.53 9.62
N ASN A 29 -1.75 10.00 9.32
CA ASN A 29 -1.36 11.36 9.63
C ASN A 29 -0.37 11.89 8.59
N ILE A 30 -0.32 13.20 8.46
CA ILE A 30 0.59 13.90 7.55
C ILE A 30 1.02 15.21 8.20
N THR A 31 2.31 15.51 8.05
CA THR A 31 2.88 16.81 8.33
C THR A 31 3.61 17.27 7.08
N GLY A 32 3.34 18.49 6.62
CA GLY A 32 3.94 19.01 5.40
C GLY A 32 3.33 18.43 4.12
N GLU A 33 4.17 18.09 3.16
CA GLU A 33 3.74 17.58 1.85
C GLU A 33 4.21 16.15 1.60
N ALA A 34 3.28 15.33 1.14
CA ALA A 34 3.55 13.95 0.75
C ALA A 34 2.64 13.53 -0.41
N THR A 35 3.09 12.55 -1.18
CA THR A 35 2.33 12.02 -2.31
C THR A 35 2.23 10.51 -2.25
N VAL A 36 1.15 9.99 -2.82
CA VAL A 36 0.96 8.56 -3.06
C VAL A 36 0.82 8.38 -4.57
N THR A 37 1.69 7.57 -5.16
CA THR A 37 1.64 7.25 -6.58
C THR A 37 1.18 5.81 -6.74
N THR A 38 0.07 5.61 -7.44
CA THR A 38 -0.47 4.29 -7.72
C THR A 38 -0.76 4.17 -9.21
N SER A 39 -0.17 3.18 -9.87
CA SER A 39 -0.36 2.93 -11.32
C SER A 39 -0.10 4.18 -12.18
N GLY A 40 0.90 4.97 -11.82
CA GLY A 40 1.27 6.20 -12.53
C GLY A 40 0.51 7.45 -12.13
N ASP A 41 -0.56 7.32 -11.37
CA ASP A 41 -1.34 8.46 -10.87
C ASP A 41 -0.76 8.98 -9.57
N ILE A 42 -0.39 10.26 -9.55
CA ILE A 42 0.19 10.93 -8.39
C ILE A 42 -0.92 11.69 -7.65
N ILE A 43 -1.13 11.33 -6.41
CA ILE A 43 -2.14 11.97 -5.56
C ILE A 43 -1.43 12.65 -4.39
N ARG A 44 -1.80 13.90 -4.09
CA ARG A 44 -1.36 14.55 -2.86
C ARG A 44 -2.00 13.82 -1.68
N ALA A 45 -1.18 13.30 -0.79
CA ALA A 45 -1.66 12.52 0.34
C ALA A 45 -2.38 13.39 1.36
N LYS A 46 -3.48 12.85 1.87
CA LYS A 46 -4.28 13.42 2.96
C LYS A 46 -4.58 12.33 3.96
N VAL A 47 -5.01 12.70 5.15
CA VAL A 47 -5.54 11.71 6.10
C VAL A 47 -6.70 10.96 5.46
N GLY A 48 -6.65 9.65 5.47
CA GLY A 48 -7.65 8.79 4.84
C GLY A 48 -7.34 8.39 3.40
N THR A 49 -6.29 8.93 2.76
CA THR A 49 -5.89 8.51 1.42
C THR A 49 -5.60 7.01 1.39
N PRO A 50 -6.27 6.23 0.51
CA PRO A 50 -6.03 4.79 0.43
C PRO A 50 -4.67 4.47 -0.19
N ILE A 51 -4.08 3.38 0.30
CA ILE A 51 -2.81 2.85 -0.21
C ILE A 51 -3.08 1.47 -0.79
N TYR A 52 -2.52 1.23 -1.96
CA TYR A 52 -2.69 -0.03 -2.69
C TYR A 52 -1.36 -0.77 -2.80
N GLN A 53 -1.43 -2.05 -3.11
CA GLN A 53 -0.24 -2.80 -3.50
C GLN A 53 0.43 -2.10 -4.68
N SER A 54 1.75 -1.98 -4.63
CA SER A 54 2.58 -1.26 -5.60
C SER A 54 2.49 0.27 -5.52
N SER A 55 1.81 0.83 -4.52
CA SER A 55 1.85 2.27 -4.29
C SER A 55 3.24 2.72 -3.86
N VAL A 56 3.66 3.89 -4.36
CA VAL A 56 4.91 4.54 -3.95
C VAL A 56 4.58 5.78 -3.14
N LEU A 57 5.14 5.86 -1.96
CA LEU A 57 4.94 6.95 -1.01
C LEU A 57 6.15 7.84 -1.00
N ASN A 58 5.94 9.14 -1.16
CA ASN A 58 7.01 10.13 -1.13
C ASN A 58 6.69 11.24 -0.13
N THR A 59 7.64 11.55 0.73
CA THR A 59 7.58 12.73 1.58
C THR A 59 8.60 13.75 1.09
N ARG A 60 8.27 15.02 1.29
CA ARG A 60 9.17 16.14 0.94
C ARG A 60 10.02 16.58 2.13
N THR A 61 10.78 17.64 1.94
CA THR A 61 11.59 18.28 2.99
C THR A 61 10.68 18.69 4.15
N GLN A 62 11.13 18.48 5.38
CA GLN A 62 10.38 18.82 6.60
C GLN A 62 8.96 18.22 6.65
N SER A 63 8.79 17.10 6.00
CA SER A 63 7.49 16.43 5.93
C SER A 63 7.57 15.04 6.55
N SER A 64 6.41 14.52 6.92
CA SER A 64 6.28 13.17 7.44
C SER A 64 4.91 12.60 7.09
N MET A 65 4.83 11.28 7.03
CA MET A 65 3.58 10.59 6.75
C MET A 65 3.52 9.28 7.53
N GLY A 66 2.44 9.10 8.29
CA GLY A 66 2.16 7.84 8.94
C GLY A 66 1.07 7.07 8.21
N ILE A 67 1.27 5.78 8.04
CA ILE A 67 0.30 4.88 7.42
C ILE A 67 0.00 3.71 8.33
N THR A 68 -1.20 3.17 8.21
CA THR A 68 -1.63 1.95 8.90
C THR A 68 -2.13 0.96 7.86
N LEU A 69 -1.56 -0.24 7.88
CA LEU A 69 -1.99 -1.34 7.01
C LEU A 69 -3.12 -2.13 7.66
N LYS A 70 -3.79 -2.97 6.88
CA LYS A 70 -4.94 -3.76 7.36
C LYS A 70 -4.62 -4.73 8.48
N ASP A 71 -3.38 -5.20 8.57
CA ASP A 71 -2.93 -6.08 9.65
C ASP A 71 -2.44 -5.31 10.89
N ALA A 72 -2.72 -4.01 10.96
CA ALA A 72 -2.30 -3.09 12.01
C ALA A 72 -0.80 -2.78 12.04
N THR A 73 -0.06 -3.08 10.97
CA THR A 73 1.30 -2.60 10.80
C THR A 73 1.27 -1.08 10.67
N VAL A 74 2.08 -0.39 11.44
CA VAL A 74 2.21 1.08 11.38
C VAL A 74 3.59 1.44 10.86
N ILE A 75 3.62 2.26 9.81
CA ILE A 75 4.86 2.73 9.21
C ILE A 75 4.83 4.25 9.19
N SER A 76 5.84 4.87 9.76
CA SER A 76 5.98 6.33 9.77
C SER A 76 7.20 6.73 8.96
N LEU A 77 6.98 7.51 7.91
CA LEU A 77 8.03 7.99 7.03
C LEU A 77 8.55 9.34 7.51
N GLY A 78 9.86 9.47 7.58
CA GLY A 78 10.52 10.75 7.85
C GLY A 78 10.59 11.65 6.62
N PRO A 79 11.32 12.78 6.70
CA PRO A 79 11.48 13.70 5.58
C PRO A 79 12.24 13.06 4.41
N GLU A 80 11.95 13.52 3.19
CA GLU A 80 12.64 13.12 1.97
C GLU A 80 12.76 11.60 1.80
N THR A 81 11.67 10.90 2.10
CA THR A 81 11.60 9.44 2.04
C THR A 81 10.84 8.99 0.81
N GLU A 82 11.38 7.97 0.15
CA GLU A 82 10.71 7.22 -0.91
C GLU A 82 10.55 5.77 -0.46
N PHE A 83 9.30 5.32 -0.36
CA PHE A 83 8.94 4.02 0.17
C PHE A 83 7.85 3.40 -0.69
N ALA A 84 8.01 2.12 -1.03
CA ALA A 84 7.03 1.38 -1.82
C ALA A 84 6.64 0.09 -1.12
N ILE A 85 5.38 -0.30 -1.24
CA ILE A 85 4.90 -1.60 -0.81
C ILE A 85 4.73 -2.46 -2.06
N ASP A 86 5.69 -3.34 -2.32
CA ASP A 86 5.73 -4.14 -3.54
C ASP A 86 4.71 -5.26 -3.52
N GLU A 87 4.59 -5.96 -2.38
CA GLU A 87 3.64 -7.04 -2.21
C GLU A 87 3.01 -7.01 -0.81
N TYR A 88 1.73 -7.28 -0.76
CA TYR A 88 0.99 -7.34 0.49
C TYR A 88 -0.12 -8.39 0.39
N ALA A 89 -0.14 -9.31 1.32
CA ALA A 89 -1.21 -10.28 1.47
C ALA A 89 -1.54 -10.45 2.96
N TYR A 90 -2.81 -10.29 3.29
CA TYR A 90 -3.30 -10.48 4.65
C TYR A 90 -4.60 -11.29 4.61
N ALA A 91 -4.45 -12.61 4.60
CA ALA A 91 -5.55 -13.56 4.65
C ALA A 91 -5.13 -14.75 5.53
N PRO A 92 -5.10 -14.57 6.87
CA PRO A 92 -4.62 -15.60 7.80
C PRO A 92 -5.44 -16.89 7.73
N ALA A 93 -6.73 -16.81 7.49
CA ALA A 93 -7.59 -17.99 7.32
C ALA A 93 -7.20 -18.87 6.12
N LYS A 94 -6.55 -18.28 5.10
CA LYS A 94 -6.04 -18.97 3.91
C LYS A 94 -4.54 -19.21 3.98
N ASN A 95 -3.91 -18.95 5.12
CA ASN A 95 -2.47 -19.04 5.31
C ASN A 95 -1.68 -18.18 4.33
N LYS A 96 -2.24 -17.02 3.95
CA LYS A 96 -1.60 -16.04 3.06
C LYS A 96 -1.20 -14.81 3.84
N LEU A 97 0.09 -14.70 4.10
CA LEU A 97 0.69 -13.59 4.82
C LEU A 97 1.95 -13.14 4.08
N LYS A 98 1.98 -11.89 3.65
CA LYS A 98 3.15 -11.33 2.99
C LYS A 98 3.18 -9.82 3.13
N LEU A 99 4.34 -9.28 3.40
CA LEU A 99 4.60 -7.84 3.39
C LEU A 99 6.02 -7.62 2.89
N SER A 100 6.14 -7.28 1.62
CA SER A 100 7.42 -6.93 1.00
C SER A 100 7.39 -5.46 0.62
N SER A 101 8.33 -4.72 1.15
CA SER A 101 8.44 -3.28 0.93
C SER A 101 9.86 -2.88 0.54
N ARG A 102 10.01 -1.65 0.09
CA ARG A 102 11.29 -1.13 -0.38
C ARG A 102 11.41 0.33 0.03
N ILE A 103 12.52 0.68 0.66
CA ILE A 103 12.90 2.05 0.93
C ILE A 103 14.11 2.41 0.07
N THR A 104 13.98 3.44 -0.76
CA THR A 104 15.05 3.88 -1.67
C THR A 104 15.90 4.95 -1.03
N LYS A 105 15.28 5.84 -0.26
CA LYS A 105 15.97 6.91 0.48
C LYS A 105 15.12 7.35 1.66
N GLY A 106 15.74 8.01 2.62
CA GLY A 106 15.06 8.58 3.77
C GLY A 106 15.04 7.66 4.97
N SER A 107 13.98 7.72 5.74
CA SER A 107 13.86 6.97 6.98
C SER A 107 12.43 6.51 7.23
N LEU A 108 12.30 5.42 7.99
CA LEU A 108 11.01 4.95 8.46
C LEU A 108 11.11 4.39 9.87
N ASN A 109 10.03 4.54 10.61
CA ASN A 109 9.78 3.82 11.84
C ASN A 109 8.74 2.75 11.55
N TYR A 110 9.02 1.53 11.99
CA TYR A 110 8.15 0.39 11.75
C TYR A 110 7.64 -0.17 13.07
N VAL A 111 6.35 -0.35 13.17
CA VAL A 111 5.70 -1.04 14.28
C VAL A 111 5.00 -2.27 13.73
N SER A 112 5.40 -3.44 14.17
CA SER A 112 4.89 -4.71 13.66
C SER A 112 3.41 -4.89 13.89
N GLY A 113 2.71 -5.34 12.85
CA GLY A 113 1.32 -5.76 12.92
C GLY A 113 1.19 -7.27 13.03
N VAL A 114 0.02 -7.78 12.62
CA VAL A 114 -0.32 -9.20 12.76
C VAL A 114 0.55 -10.11 11.89
N ILE A 115 0.88 -9.67 10.66
CA ILE A 115 1.72 -10.49 9.75
C ILE A 115 3.06 -10.82 10.41
N ALA A 116 3.75 -9.83 10.94
CA ALA A 116 5.05 -10.04 11.57
C ALA A 116 4.97 -10.86 12.85
N LYS A 117 3.86 -10.78 13.56
CA LYS A 117 3.63 -11.56 14.79
C LYS A 117 3.37 -13.03 14.50
N LEU A 118 2.61 -13.31 13.45
CA LEU A 118 2.26 -14.70 13.06
C LEU A 118 3.37 -15.34 12.22
N GLN A 119 3.99 -14.58 11.34
CA GLN A 119 4.99 -15.08 10.40
C GLN A 119 6.05 -14.02 10.10
N PRO A 120 7.04 -13.85 11.01
CA PRO A 120 8.07 -12.80 10.85
C PRO A 120 8.82 -12.88 9.52
N GLU A 121 9.07 -14.08 9.01
CA GLU A 121 9.77 -14.30 7.75
C GLU A 121 8.98 -13.82 6.52
N ALA A 122 7.68 -13.55 6.66
CA ALA A 122 6.86 -12.99 5.59
C ALA A 122 7.09 -11.48 5.40
N VAL A 123 7.77 -10.83 6.34
CA VAL A 123 8.02 -9.38 6.28
C VAL A 123 9.47 -9.13 5.89
N LYS A 124 9.65 -8.40 4.78
CA LYS A 124 10.96 -8.01 4.26
C LYS A 124 10.95 -6.56 3.82
N ILE A 125 12.03 -5.87 4.10
CA ILE A 125 12.27 -4.50 3.65
C ILE A 125 13.55 -4.48 2.81
N LYS A 126 13.41 -4.12 1.54
CA LYS A 126 14.56 -3.95 0.65
C LYS A 126 15.12 -2.56 0.80
N THR A 127 16.43 -2.46 0.88
CA THR A 127 17.17 -1.21 0.88
C THR A 127 18.16 -1.22 -0.29
N PRO A 128 18.81 -0.10 -0.64
CA PRO A 128 19.82 -0.10 -1.71
C PRO A 128 21.01 -1.01 -1.45
N THR A 129 21.28 -1.37 -0.19
CA THR A 129 22.44 -2.20 0.19
C THR A 129 22.07 -3.63 0.54
N GLY A 130 20.79 -3.97 0.63
CA GLY A 130 20.39 -5.34 0.96
C GLY A 130 18.95 -5.44 1.43
N THR A 131 18.59 -6.62 1.94
CA THR A 131 17.25 -6.90 2.45
C THR A 131 17.30 -7.08 3.95
N ILE A 132 16.39 -6.42 4.66
CA ILE A 132 16.24 -6.50 6.11
C ILE A 132 15.10 -7.46 6.41
N GLY A 133 15.37 -8.46 7.26
CA GLY A 133 14.34 -9.28 7.88
C GLY A 133 13.85 -8.61 9.15
N VAL A 134 12.54 -8.67 9.38
CA VAL A 134 11.93 -8.04 10.55
C VAL A 134 12.01 -8.96 11.76
N ARG A 135 12.61 -8.46 12.84
CA ARG A 135 12.57 -9.10 14.16
C ARG A 135 12.23 -8.05 15.20
N GLY A 136 11.31 -8.40 16.10
CA GLY A 136 10.86 -7.49 17.15
C GLY A 136 9.61 -6.72 16.78
N THR A 137 9.19 -5.81 17.65
CA THR A 137 7.95 -5.05 17.52
C THR A 137 8.13 -3.66 16.95
N LYS A 138 9.30 -3.05 17.17
CA LYS A 138 9.63 -1.70 16.69
C LYS A 138 11.06 -1.62 16.22
N PHE A 139 11.28 -0.95 15.10
CA PHE A 139 12.62 -0.65 14.61
C PHE A 139 12.60 0.58 13.69
N VAL A 140 13.78 1.11 13.45
CA VAL A 140 14.01 2.26 12.58
C VAL A 140 14.93 1.85 11.45
N VAL A 141 14.59 2.26 10.22
CA VAL A 141 15.45 2.09 9.05
C VAL A 141 15.81 3.47 8.53
N LYS A 142 17.09 3.71 8.31
CA LYS A 142 17.58 4.94 7.73
C LYS A 142 18.48 4.64 6.55
N VAL A 143 18.19 5.29 5.41
CA VAL A 143 18.97 5.19 4.18
C VAL A 143 19.56 6.55 3.88
N GLU A 144 20.87 6.61 3.84
CA GLU A 144 21.61 7.85 3.54
C GLU A 144 21.91 7.97 2.04
#